data_b306a81db381b109ac4188985eaba13f
#
_entry.id   b306a81db381b109ac4188985eaba13f
#
_cell.length_a   1.000
_cell.length_b   1.000
_cell.length_c   1.000
_cell.angle_alpha   90.00
_cell.angle_beta   90.00
_cell.angle_gamma   90.00
#
_symmetry.space_group_name_H-M   'P 1'
#
loop_
_entity.id
_entity.type
_entity.pdbx_description
1 polymer ?
#
loop_
_entity_poly.entity_id
_entity_poly.type
_entity_poly.pdbx_seq_one_letter_code
_entity_poly.pdbx_strand_id
1 'polypeptide(L)'
;MLLAGIRAAGDEAGNAAHWERFRAWLDGGIDTAGEPAPVVAYVPPLPFGSARTVELLVPVTVAPQVDAPDIVVRTLGGRFVLASGDRAQAAVLLRAARAFASARGLAFERGSIEIYRPGEGESVRVEAGVRIHD
;
A
#
# COMPACT_ATOMS: atom_id res chain seq x y z
N MET A 1 -4.03 -6.95 -10.01
CA MET A 1 -4.56 -7.38 -8.69
C MET A 1 -5.66 -6.41 -8.27
N LEU A 2 -6.82 -6.93 -7.96
CA LEU A 2 -7.93 -6.12 -7.47
C LEU A 2 -7.77 -5.86 -5.98
N LEU A 3 -7.78 -4.61 -5.58
CA LEU A 3 -7.58 -4.16 -4.22
C LEU A 3 -8.76 -3.28 -3.79
N ALA A 4 -9.13 -3.36 -2.53
CA ALA A 4 -10.12 -2.50 -1.93
C ALA A 4 -9.72 -2.08 -0.52
N GLY A 5 -10.16 -0.93 -0.09
CA GLY A 5 -9.86 -0.43 1.23
C GLY A 5 -10.33 0.99 1.46
N ILE A 6 -9.62 1.70 2.32
CA ILE A 6 -9.96 3.07 2.69
C ILE A 6 -8.86 4.06 2.28
N ARG A 7 -9.28 5.28 2.04
CA ARG A 7 -8.39 6.43 1.77
C ARG A 7 -8.41 7.38 2.95
N ALA A 8 -7.24 7.85 3.34
CA ALA A 8 -7.07 8.84 4.40
C ALA A 8 -6.14 9.96 3.94
N ALA A 9 -6.27 11.15 4.54
CA ALA A 9 -5.41 12.27 4.25
C ALA A 9 -4.01 12.03 4.83
N GLY A 10 -2.99 12.55 4.16
CA GLY A 10 -1.60 12.39 4.55
C GLY A 10 -0.91 11.25 3.82
N ASP A 11 0.38 11.08 4.09
CA ASP A 11 1.20 10.05 3.47
C ASP A 11 1.78 9.05 4.49
N GLU A 12 1.30 9.12 5.73
CA GLU A 12 1.79 8.28 6.81
C GLU A 12 0.98 7.00 6.94
N ALA A 13 1.52 5.90 6.44
CA ALA A 13 0.94 4.58 6.63
C ALA A 13 0.99 4.10 8.09
N GLY A 14 1.77 4.79 8.94
CA GLY A 14 1.90 4.45 10.35
C GLY A 14 0.86 5.07 11.28
N ASN A 15 -0.12 5.82 10.77
CA ASN A 15 -1.12 6.47 11.60
C ASN A 15 -2.10 5.43 12.19
N ALA A 16 -2.11 5.30 13.52
CA ALA A 16 -2.92 4.32 14.21
C ALA A 16 -4.43 4.47 13.95
N ALA A 17 -4.93 5.70 13.83
CA ALA A 17 -6.34 5.96 13.56
C ALA A 17 -6.76 5.45 12.16
N HIS A 18 -5.88 5.57 11.17
CA HIS A 18 -6.13 5.04 9.83
C HIS A 18 -6.22 3.51 9.85
N TRP A 19 -5.33 2.85 10.58
CA TRP A 19 -5.33 1.39 10.72
C TRP A 19 -6.57 0.89 11.46
N GLU A 20 -7.01 1.58 12.49
CA GLU A 20 -8.23 1.24 13.23
C GLU A 20 -9.46 1.33 12.33
N ARG A 21 -9.57 2.40 11.56
CA ARG A 21 -10.65 2.57 10.59
C ARG A 21 -10.64 1.48 9.53
N PHE A 22 -9.47 1.15 9.04
CA PHE A 22 -9.30 0.09 8.05
C PHE A 22 -9.74 -1.26 8.60
N ARG A 23 -9.34 -1.59 9.83
CA ARG A 23 -9.74 -2.84 10.49
C ARG A 23 -11.25 -2.91 10.70
N ALA A 24 -11.87 -1.82 11.13
CA ALA A 24 -13.32 -1.75 11.32
C ALA A 24 -14.06 -2.00 10.00
N TRP A 25 -13.58 -1.41 8.91
CA TRP A 25 -14.14 -1.64 7.59
C TRP A 25 -13.97 -3.10 7.17
N LEU A 26 -12.79 -3.66 7.38
CA LEU A 26 -12.46 -5.04 7.01
C LEU A 26 -13.33 -6.05 7.79
N ASP A 27 -13.54 -5.81 9.07
CA ASP A 27 -14.37 -6.65 9.95
C ASP A 27 -15.86 -6.57 9.60
N GLY A 28 -16.26 -5.64 8.76
CA GLY A 28 -17.62 -5.50 8.28
C GLY A 28 -18.05 -6.52 7.22
N GLY A 29 -17.28 -7.60 7.01
CA GLY A 29 -17.66 -8.67 6.10
C GLY A 29 -17.02 -8.60 4.72
N ILE A 30 -15.83 -8.02 4.63
CA ILE A 30 -15.09 -7.94 3.38
C ILE A 30 -14.42 -9.28 3.09
N ASP A 31 -14.69 -9.83 1.89
CA ASP A 31 -14.07 -11.07 1.42
C ASP A 31 -12.69 -10.79 0.82
N THR A 32 -11.65 -11.14 1.55
CA THR A 32 -10.28 -10.98 1.09
C THR A 32 -9.83 -12.18 0.24
N ALA A 33 -8.93 -11.91 -0.70
CA ALA A 33 -8.31 -12.96 -1.52
C ALA A 33 -7.11 -13.52 -0.75
N GLY A 34 -7.25 -14.74 -0.25
CA GLY A 34 -6.21 -15.44 0.51
C GLY A 34 -6.28 -15.17 2.01
N GLU A 35 -5.68 -16.08 2.77
CA GLU A 35 -5.61 -16.04 4.22
C GLU A 35 -4.22 -16.47 4.69
N PRO A 36 -3.50 -15.62 5.47
CA PRO A 36 -3.82 -14.22 5.76
C PRO A 36 -3.53 -13.31 4.59
N ALA A 37 -4.40 -12.33 4.35
CA ALA A 37 -4.21 -11.39 3.26
C ALA A 37 -3.16 -10.33 3.60
N PRO A 38 -2.27 -9.96 2.67
CA PRO A 38 -1.36 -8.84 2.88
C PRO A 38 -2.13 -7.52 2.88
N VAL A 39 -1.62 -6.54 3.62
CA VAL A 39 -2.15 -5.17 3.59
C VAL A 39 -1.22 -4.32 2.74
N VAL A 40 -1.78 -3.62 1.78
CA VAL A 40 -1.05 -2.72 0.89
C VAL A 40 -1.32 -1.29 1.31
N ALA A 41 -0.28 -0.57 1.72
CA ALA A 41 -0.35 0.86 1.94
C ALA A 41 0.17 1.56 0.70
N TYR A 42 -0.70 2.25 0.00
CA TYR A 42 -0.40 2.87 -1.28
C TYR A 42 -0.53 4.39 -1.18
N VAL A 43 0.55 5.09 -1.53
CA VAL A 43 0.55 6.54 -1.69
C VAL A 43 0.55 6.81 -3.19
N PRO A 44 -0.61 7.14 -3.80
CA PRO A 44 -0.69 7.32 -5.23
C PRO A 44 0.09 8.55 -5.70
N PRO A 45 0.61 8.55 -6.95
CA PRO A 45 1.20 9.72 -7.53
C PRO A 45 0.12 10.74 -7.83
N LEU A 46 0.13 11.87 -7.12
CA LEU A 46 -0.83 12.94 -7.32
C LEU A 46 -0.19 14.09 -8.09
N PRO A 47 -1.00 14.91 -8.80
CA PRO A 47 -0.49 16.11 -9.45
C PRO A 47 0.23 17.03 -8.46
N PHE A 48 1.23 17.74 -8.94
CA PHE A 48 1.97 18.70 -8.13
C PHE A 48 1.02 19.70 -7.48
N GLY A 49 1.20 19.93 -6.18
CA GLY A 49 0.36 20.83 -5.39
C GLY A 49 -0.90 20.18 -4.80
N SER A 50 -1.21 18.93 -5.13
CA SER A 50 -2.32 18.20 -4.53
C SER A 50 -1.94 17.69 -3.13
N ALA A 51 -2.91 17.63 -2.23
CA ALA A 51 -2.73 17.04 -0.92
C ALA A 51 -2.46 15.53 -1.05
N ARG A 52 -1.49 15.02 -0.29
CA ARG A 52 -1.17 13.60 -0.30
C ARG A 52 -2.24 12.80 0.43
N THR A 53 -2.47 11.60 -0.06
CA THR A 53 -3.35 10.62 0.57
C THR A 53 -2.63 9.28 0.69
N VAL A 54 -3.04 8.48 1.66
CA VAL A 54 -2.63 7.09 1.78
C VAL A 54 -3.87 6.21 1.67
N GLU A 55 -3.73 5.11 0.95
CA GLU A 55 -4.78 4.10 0.82
C GLU A 55 -4.31 2.82 1.52
N LEU A 56 -5.13 2.32 2.43
CA LEU A 56 -4.90 1.03 3.07
C LEU A 56 -5.81 0.02 2.40
N LEU A 57 -5.23 -0.96 1.73
CA LEU A 57 -5.92 -1.84 0.81
C LEU A 57 -5.64 -3.31 1.12
N VAL A 58 -6.58 -4.17 0.78
CA VAL A 58 -6.38 -5.63 0.77
C VAL A 58 -6.77 -6.20 -0.58
N PRO A 59 -6.15 -7.30 -1.02
CA PRO A 59 -6.63 -8.02 -2.18
C PRO A 59 -8.02 -8.58 -1.93
N VAL A 60 -8.91 -8.42 -2.90
CA VAL A 60 -10.28 -8.93 -2.84
C VAL A 60 -10.59 -9.75 -4.09
N THR A 61 -11.50 -10.69 -3.98
CA THR A 61 -11.94 -11.50 -5.11
C THR A 61 -13.04 -10.80 -5.91
N VAL A 62 -13.88 -10.05 -5.22
CA VAL A 62 -14.97 -9.28 -5.81
C VAL A 62 -14.93 -7.88 -5.24
N ALA A 63 -15.12 -6.87 -6.09
CA ALA A 63 -15.15 -5.49 -5.65
C ALA A 63 -16.29 -5.27 -4.65
N PRO A 64 -16.01 -4.74 -3.44
CA PRO A 64 -17.06 -4.43 -2.48
C PRO A 64 -17.87 -3.22 -2.96
N GLN A 65 -19.05 -3.05 -2.36
CA GLN A 65 -19.87 -1.90 -2.64
C GLN A 65 -19.20 -0.63 -2.11
N VAL A 66 -19.12 0.39 -2.95
CA VAL A 66 -18.60 1.71 -2.57
C VAL A 66 -19.77 2.55 -2.07
N ASP A 67 -19.93 2.59 -0.75
CA ASP A 67 -21.03 3.28 -0.08
C ASP A 67 -20.60 4.53 0.70
N ALA A 68 -19.32 4.86 0.66
CA ALA A 68 -18.75 6.05 1.28
C ALA A 68 -17.60 6.61 0.43
N PRO A 69 -17.36 7.95 0.46
CA PRO A 69 -16.35 8.55 -0.41
C PRO A 69 -14.90 8.17 -0.10
N ASP A 70 -14.65 7.62 1.07
CA ASP A 70 -13.31 7.15 1.48
C ASP A 70 -13.05 5.69 1.15
N ILE A 71 -14.05 4.97 0.66
CA ILE A 71 -13.86 3.59 0.20
C ILE A 71 -13.28 3.60 -1.22
N VAL A 72 -12.22 2.84 -1.42
CA VAL A 72 -11.46 2.79 -2.67
C VAL A 72 -11.47 1.38 -3.22
N VAL A 73 -11.72 1.25 -4.52
CA VAL A 73 -11.50 0.01 -5.27
C VAL A 73 -10.49 0.33 -6.36
N ARG A 74 -9.43 -0.44 -6.45
CA ARG A 74 -8.32 -0.15 -7.34
C ARG A 74 -7.73 -1.43 -7.92
N THR A 75 -7.33 -1.37 -9.17
CA THR A 75 -6.49 -2.41 -9.78
C THR A 75 -5.07 -1.89 -9.89
N LEU A 76 -4.12 -2.60 -9.30
CA LEU A 76 -2.70 -2.32 -9.44
C LEU A 76 -2.04 -3.39 -10.27
N GLY A 77 -1.31 -2.94 -11.28
CA GLY A 77 -0.51 -3.79 -12.15
C GLY A 77 0.79 -3.10 -12.50
N GLY A 78 1.59 -3.75 -13.37
CA GLY A 78 2.86 -3.21 -13.82
C GLY A 78 4.04 -3.80 -13.06
N ARG A 79 5.19 -3.12 -13.17
CA ARG A 79 6.46 -3.54 -12.56
C ARG A 79 6.80 -2.65 -11.37
N PHE A 80 7.40 -3.26 -10.36
CA PHE A 80 7.78 -2.56 -9.13
C PHE A 80 9.23 -2.88 -8.78
N VAL A 81 9.89 -1.94 -8.14
CA VAL A 81 11.14 -2.20 -7.40
C VAL A 81 10.78 -2.17 -5.93
N LEU A 82 10.97 -3.31 -5.26
CA LEU A 82 10.63 -3.48 -3.85
C LEU A 82 11.85 -3.93 -3.07
N ALA A 83 12.03 -3.37 -1.88
CA ALA A 83 13.02 -3.81 -0.92
C ALA A 83 12.31 -4.40 0.29
N SER A 84 12.77 -5.54 0.77
CA SER A 84 12.14 -6.33 1.84
C SER A 84 12.91 -6.22 3.15
N GLY A 85 12.21 -6.15 4.25
CA GLY A 85 12.81 -6.14 5.58
C GLY A 85 11.80 -6.03 6.69
N ASP A 86 12.24 -5.59 7.86
CA ASP A 86 11.35 -5.37 8.99
C ASP A 86 10.52 -4.10 8.81
N ARG A 87 9.31 -4.14 9.37
CA ARG A 87 8.37 -3.01 9.35
C ARG A 87 9.01 -1.70 9.84
N ALA A 88 9.85 -1.78 10.88
CA ALA A 88 10.53 -0.59 11.42
C ALA A 88 11.49 0.08 10.43
N GLN A 89 11.87 -0.61 9.36
CA GLN A 89 12.81 -0.14 8.34
C GLN A 89 12.14 0.35 7.06
N ALA A 90 10.82 0.50 7.05
CA ALA A 90 10.07 0.82 5.83
C ALA A 90 10.62 2.05 5.08
N ALA A 91 10.96 3.13 5.78
CA ALA A 91 11.52 4.34 5.16
C ALA A 91 12.90 4.09 4.54
N VAL A 92 13.74 3.29 5.20
CA VAL A 92 15.06 2.92 4.68
C VAL A 92 14.92 2.02 3.44
N LEU A 93 13.99 1.09 3.47
CA LEU A 93 13.70 0.19 2.35
C LEU A 93 13.19 0.96 1.14
N LEU A 94 12.32 1.94 1.34
CA LEU A 94 11.82 2.78 0.25
C LEU A 94 12.95 3.57 -0.41
N ARG A 95 13.84 4.15 0.39
CA ARG A 95 15.02 4.86 -0.15
C ARG A 95 15.93 3.92 -0.92
N ALA A 96 16.14 2.70 -0.43
CA ALA A 96 16.95 1.70 -1.12
C ALA A 96 16.33 1.31 -2.48
N ALA A 97 15.02 1.13 -2.52
CA ALA A 97 14.32 0.82 -3.77
C ALA A 97 14.45 1.95 -4.80
N ARG A 98 14.29 3.20 -4.37
CA ARG A 98 14.47 4.37 -5.24
C ARG A 98 15.90 4.50 -5.75
N ALA A 99 16.88 4.30 -4.89
CA ALA A 99 18.29 4.33 -5.25
C ALA A 99 18.64 3.24 -6.26
N PHE A 100 18.11 2.04 -6.07
CA PHE A 100 18.29 0.93 -7.02
C PHE A 100 17.70 1.27 -8.38
N ALA A 101 16.48 1.78 -8.43
CA ALA A 101 15.84 2.17 -9.68
C ALA A 101 16.62 3.26 -10.41
N SER A 102 17.07 4.29 -9.69
CA SER A 102 17.87 5.38 -10.25
C SER A 102 19.21 4.88 -10.81
N ALA A 103 19.90 3.99 -10.07
CA ALA A 103 21.18 3.43 -10.51
C ALA A 103 21.04 2.57 -11.77
N ARG A 104 19.87 2.01 -12.03
CA ARG A 104 19.56 1.22 -13.23
C ARG A 104 18.97 2.04 -14.37
N GLY A 105 18.84 3.35 -14.19
CA GLY A 105 18.23 4.23 -15.19
C GLY A 105 16.73 4.00 -15.38
N LEU A 106 16.05 3.42 -14.39
CA LEU A 106 14.62 3.19 -14.44
C LEU A 106 13.87 4.42 -13.96
N ALA A 107 12.91 4.90 -14.75
CA ALA A 107 12.00 5.94 -14.32
C ALA A 107 10.92 5.33 -13.42
N PHE A 108 10.56 6.01 -12.36
CA PHE A 108 9.55 5.52 -11.42
C PHE A 108 8.58 6.62 -11.02
N GLU A 109 7.38 6.20 -10.59
CA GLU A 109 6.34 7.12 -10.15
C GLU A 109 6.72 7.81 -8.84
N ARG A 110 6.21 9.02 -8.66
CA ARG A 110 6.11 9.63 -7.33
C ARG A 110 5.16 8.80 -6.49
N GLY A 111 5.23 8.90 -5.22
CA GLY A 111 4.45 8.07 -4.33
C GLY A 111 5.21 6.79 -3.96
N SER A 112 4.52 5.88 -3.34
CA SER A 112 5.14 4.66 -2.81
C SER A 112 4.13 3.56 -2.60
N ILE A 113 4.63 2.35 -2.47
CA ILE A 113 3.85 1.19 -2.08
C ILE A 113 4.58 0.47 -0.95
N GLU A 114 3.83 0.05 0.06
CA GLU A 114 4.32 -0.80 1.13
C GLU A 114 3.37 -2.00 1.25
N ILE A 115 3.92 -3.20 1.25
CA ILE A 115 3.16 -4.43 1.38
C ILE A 115 3.53 -5.07 2.71
N TYR A 116 2.56 -5.11 3.62
CA TYR A 116 2.73 -5.68 4.95
C TYR A 116 2.23 -7.12 4.93
N ARG A 117 3.15 -8.06 5.13
CA ARG A 117 2.84 -9.49 5.18
C ARG A 117 2.93 -9.98 6.61
N PRO A 118 1.95 -10.80 7.06
CA PRO A 118 2.07 -11.43 8.37
C PRO A 118 3.32 -12.31 8.40
N GLY A 119 4.10 -12.17 9.46
CA GLY A 119 5.26 -13.00 9.73
C GLY A 119 4.95 -14.07 10.77
N GLU A 120 5.96 -14.83 11.14
CA GLU A 120 5.87 -15.77 12.25
C GLU A 120 5.84 -15.00 13.57
N GLY A 121 4.90 -15.34 14.44
CA GLY A 121 4.71 -14.65 15.71
C GLY A 121 4.20 -13.21 15.51
N GLU A 122 4.80 -12.27 16.24
CA GLU A 122 4.44 -10.84 16.15
C GLU A 122 5.23 -10.08 15.08
N SER A 123 6.17 -10.75 14.40
CA SER A 123 6.95 -10.07 13.38
C SER A 123 6.13 -9.81 12.12
N VAL A 124 6.28 -8.61 11.58
CA VAL A 124 5.65 -8.20 10.32
C VAL A 124 6.75 -7.83 9.35
N ARG A 125 6.77 -8.49 8.20
CA ARG A 125 7.67 -8.13 7.11
C ARG A 125 7.00 -7.10 6.23
N VAL A 126 7.79 -6.17 5.72
CA VAL A 126 7.34 -5.17 4.77
C VAL A 126 8.19 -5.25 3.49
N GLU A 127 7.51 -5.08 2.37
CA GLU A 127 8.16 -4.82 1.08
C GLU A 127 7.78 -3.39 0.70
N ALA A 128 8.77 -2.52 0.56
CA ALA A 128 8.53 -1.11 0.27
C ALA A 128 9.22 -0.71 -1.04
N GLY A 129 8.56 0.08 -1.85
CA GLY A 129 9.15 0.50 -3.09
C GLY A 129 8.31 1.41 -3.97
N VAL A 130 8.60 1.36 -5.25
CA VAL A 130 8.03 2.26 -6.25
C VAL A 130 7.62 1.49 -7.50
N ARG A 131 6.62 2.02 -8.18
CA ARG A 131 6.19 1.51 -9.48
C ARG A 131 7.04 2.12 -10.58
N ILE A 132 7.48 1.28 -11.50
CA ILE A 132 8.30 1.67 -12.63
C ILE A 132 7.41 2.16 -13.78
N HIS A 133 7.83 3.24 -14.43
CA HIS A 133 7.22 3.67 -15.69
C HIS A 133 7.67 2.75 -16.82
N ASP A 134 6.74 2.37 -17.63
CA ASP A 134 7.02 1.60 -18.83
C ASP A 134 7.38 2.51 -20.02
#